data_5761883492ce4ecd1acfa610479d2e4c
#
_entry.id   5761883492ce4ecd1acfa610479d2e4c
#
_cell.length_a   1.000
_cell.length_b   1.000
_cell.length_c   1.000
_cell.angle_alpha   90.00
_cell.angle_beta   90.00
_cell.angle_gamma   90.00
#
_symmetry.space_group_name_H-M   'P 1'
#
loop_
_entity.id
_entity.type
_entity.pdbx_description
1 polymer ?
#
loop_
_entity_poly.entity_id
_entity_poly.type
_entity_poly.pdbx_seq_one_letter_code
_entity_poly.pdbx_strand_id
1 'polypeptide(L)'
;MCIRDSGYSHTHLDAVNHFGRDGKMYNGFPFEINSNNEFENLGVDDIGKSGIVGRGVLIDLPIFFGVDYVEAGTAITIEDIKKWEEKNNIKIGKGDILLLRTGRWVQLRQKGYWEITKKITGFHYSVASFLKERDVAVIGCDGVSDVYPSGIESKKDALHELVLVDLGMPIFDNMDLDELSAHLDELGRKTFMFVANPLKIKGATGAPINPVAIY
;
A
#
# COMPACT_ATOMS: atom_id res chain seq x y z
N MET A 1 2.85 -15.87 -0.10
CA MET A 1 1.54 -15.99 0.56
C MET A 1 0.45 -15.18 -0.13
N CYS A 2 0.65 -13.92 -0.49
CA CYS A 2 -0.35 -13.13 -1.25
C CYS A 2 -0.94 -13.83 -2.48
N ILE A 3 -0.15 -14.66 -3.17
CA ILE A 3 -0.63 -15.45 -4.34
C ILE A 3 -1.64 -16.54 -3.96
N ARG A 4 -1.66 -16.98 -2.69
CA ARG A 4 -2.61 -18.00 -2.22
C ARG A 4 -3.88 -17.41 -1.64
N ASP A 5 -3.80 -16.19 -1.09
CA ASP A 5 -4.91 -15.54 -0.38
C ASP A 5 -5.80 -14.74 -1.34
N SER A 6 -5.28 -13.72 -1.99
CA SER A 6 -6.01 -12.86 -2.91
C SER A 6 -5.34 -12.72 -4.28
N GLY A 7 -4.06 -13.07 -4.38
CA GLY A 7 -3.24 -12.87 -5.56
C GLY A 7 -3.12 -11.39 -5.92
N TYR A 8 -2.78 -11.14 -7.19
CA TYR A 8 -2.73 -9.78 -7.73
C TYR A 8 -3.96 -9.43 -8.57
N SER A 9 -5.10 -10.06 -8.31
CA SER A 9 -6.34 -9.84 -9.07
C SER A 9 -7.35 -8.94 -8.37
N HIS A 10 -7.22 -8.73 -7.07
CA HIS A 10 -8.17 -7.95 -6.28
C HIS A 10 -7.45 -6.97 -5.38
N THR A 11 -8.11 -5.85 -5.06
CA THR A 11 -7.73 -5.01 -3.93
C THR A 11 -7.73 -5.84 -2.66
N HIS A 12 -6.63 -5.80 -1.92
CA HIS A 12 -6.50 -6.52 -0.66
C HIS A 12 -5.75 -5.70 0.37
N LEU A 13 -5.95 -6.07 1.62
CA LEU A 13 -5.25 -5.54 2.77
C LEU A 13 -4.27 -6.60 3.27
N ASP A 14 -3.02 -6.25 3.42
CA ASP A 14 -2.02 -7.02 4.14
C ASP A 14 -1.98 -6.57 5.60
N ALA A 15 -2.26 -7.51 6.49
CA ALA A 15 -2.17 -7.29 7.93
C ALA A 15 -0.71 -7.31 8.40
N VAL A 16 -0.45 -6.81 9.58
CA VAL A 16 0.91 -6.67 10.12
C VAL A 16 1.63 -8.02 10.26
N ASN A 17 0.90 -9.11 10.48
CA ASN A 17 1.44 -10.47 10.52
C ASN A 17 1.73 -11.09 9.13
N HIS A 18 1.57 -10.31 8.06
CA HIS A 18 1.86 -10.81 6.69
C HIS A 18 3.35 -11.05 6.47
N PHE A 19 4.21 -10.28 7.16
CA PHE A 19 5.67 -10.40 7.11
C PHE A 19 6.28 -10.63 8.49
N GLY A 20 7.40 -11.36 8.48
CA GLY A 20 8.27 -11.52 9.64
C GLY A 20 9.74 -11.43 9.22
N ARG A 21 10.58 -11.01 10.17
CA ARG A 21 12.03 -10.95 10.00
C ARG A 21 12.69 -11.59 11.23
N ASP A 22 13.64 -12.49 10.99
CA ASP A 22 14.36 -13.23 12.03
C ASP A 22 13.42 -13.92 13.03
N GLY A 23 12.33 -14.53 12.53
CA GLY A 23 11.33 -15.22 13.32
C GLY A 23 10.42 -14.33 14.17
N LYS A 24 10.36 -13.02 13.86
CA LYS A 24 9.55 -12.05 14.60
C LYS A 24 8.73 -11.17 13.67
N MET A 25 7.55 -10.77 14.15
CA MET A 25 6.70 -9.73 13.60
C MET A 25 6.91 -8.41 14.36
N TYR A 26 6.14 -7.39 14.00
CA TYR A 26 6.10 -6.11 14.69
C TYR A 26 6.01 -6.29 16.20
N ASN A 27 6.70 -5.40 16.92
CA ASN A 27 6.75 -5.41 18.39
C ASN A 27 7.26 -6.71 19.02
N GLY A 28 7.99 -7.53 18.25
CA GLY A 28 8.66 -8.75 18.74
C GLY A 28 7.77 -9.98 18.89
N PHE A 29 6.52 -9.93 18.43
CA PHE A 29 5.66 -11.13 18.41
C PHE A 29 6.29 -12.23 17.55
N PRO A 30 6.15 -13.51 17.93
CA PRO A 30 6.66 -14.63 17.14
C PRO A 30 6.01 -14.69 15.75
N PHE A 31 6.82 -14.89 14.70
CA PHE A 31 6.34 -15.17 13.35
C PHE A 31 6.16 -16.66 13.16
N GLU A 32 5.17 -17.21 13.82
CA GLU A 32 4.84 -18.64 13.79
C GLU A 32 3.33 -18.87 13.80
N ILE A 33 2.91 -19.96 13.17
CA ILE A 33 1.52 -20.42 13.17
C ILE A 33 1.31 -21.44 14.28
N ASN A 34 0.15 -21.39 14.93
CA ASN A 34 -0.25 -22.34 15.96
C ASN A 34 -0.72 -23.69 15.37
N SER A 35 -1.14 -24.60 16.23
CA SER A 35 -1.65 -25.93 15.83
C SER A 35 -2.90 -25.90 14.94
N ASN A 36 -3.62 -24.79 14.92
CA ASN A 36 -4.80 -24.56 14.06
C ASN A 36 -4.43 -23.92 12.72
N ASN A 37 -3.13 -23.76 12.43
CA ASN A 37 -2.63 -23.10 11.22
C ASN A 37 -2.97 -21.60 11.14
N GLU A 38 -3.06 -20.91 12.28
CA GLU A 38 -3.39 -19.51 12.43
C GLU A 38 -2.26 -18.75 13.12
N PHE A 39 -2.07 -17.46 12.76
CA PHE A 39 -1.32 -16.54 13.61
C PHE A 39 -2.18 -16.06 14.77
N GLU A 40 -1.57 -15.91 15.96
CA GLU A 40 -2.32 -15.50 17.17
C GLU A 40 -2.45 -13.97 17.30
N ASN A 41 -1.58 -13.21 16.63
CA ASN A 41 -1.46 -11.77 16.82
C ASN A 41 -1.34 -11.04 15.49
N LEU A 42 -1.74 -9.78 15.49
CA LEU A 42 -1.52 -8.83 14.40
C LEU A 42 -2.20 -9.19 13.07
N GLY A 43 -3.22 -10.04 13.14
CA GLY A 43 -3.99 -10.50 11.98
C GLY A 43 -4.99 -9.46 11.47
N VAL A 44 -5.58 -9.77 10.32
CA VAL A 44 -6.63 -8.95 9.73
C VAL A 44 -7.85 -8.81 10.65
N ASP A 45 -8.12 -9.80 11.49
CA ASP A 45 -9.20 -9.77 12.47
C ASP A 45 -8.97 -8.73 13.57
N ASP A 46 -7.72 -8.43 13.93
CA ASP A 46 -7.40 -7.35 14.87
C ASP A 46 -7.74 -5.98 14.26
N ILE A 47 -7.39 -5.75 12.99
CA ILE A 47 -7.75 -4.55 12.25
C ILE A 47 -9.29 -4.44 12.13
N GLY A 48 -9.96 -5.56 11.87
CA GLY A 48 -11.41 -5.64 11.73
C GLY A 48 -12.20 -5.32 13.00
N LYS A 49 -11.57 -5.19 14.17
CA LYS A 49 -12.23 -4.77 15.42
C LYS A 49 -12.65 -3.31 15.38
N SER A 50 -11.85 -2.45 14.77
CA SER A 50 -12.09 -1.00 14.68
C SER A 50 -12.29 -0.51 13.25
N GLY A 51 -11.83 -1.26 12.25
CA GLY A 51 -11.73 -0.79 10.89
C GLY A 51 -10.62 0.25 10.70
N ILE A 52 -10.51 0.75 9.48
CA ILE A 52 -9.58 1.82 9.10
C ILE A 52 -10.42 3.00 8.62
N VAL A 53 -10.33 4.13 9.32
CA VAL A 53 -11.03 5.38 8.96
C VAL A 53 -10.06 6.54 9.16
N GLY A 54 -9.92 7.38 8.15
CA GLY A 54 -9.03 8.54 8.25
C GLY A 54 -9.02 9.40 6.99
N ARG A 55 -8.15 10.41 6.97
CA ARG A 55 -7.96 11.22 5.78
C ARG A 55 -7.15 10.42 4.75
N GLY A 56 -7.78 10.10 3.61
CA GLY A 56 -7.10 9.59 2.43
C GLY A 56 -6.39 10.72 1.69
N VAL A 57 -5.15 10.46 1.27
CA VAL A 57 -4.36 11.36 0.40
C VAL A 57 -3.95 10.56 -0.82
N LEU A 58 -4.41 10.98 -2.01
CA LEU A 58 -4.06 10.33 -3.27
C LEU A 58 -2.89 11.05 -3.94
N ILE A 59 -1.73 10.42 -3.96
CA ILE A 59 -0.62 10.80 -4.84
C ILE A 59 -0.89 10.20 -6.21
N ASP A 60 -1.43 11.01 -7.12
CA ASP A 60 -1.68 10.63 -8.50
C ASP A 60 -0.47 10.99 -9.36
N LEU A 61 0.37 10.03 -9.65
CA LEU A 61 1.59 10.24 -10.41
C LEU A 61 1.33 10.51 -11.91
N PRO A 62 0.41 9.80 -12.58
CA PRO A 62 0.04 10.14 -13.94
C PRO A 62 -0.35 11.60 -14.12
N ILE A 63 -1.25 12.13 -13.31
CA ILE A 63 -1.63 13.56 -13.35
C ILE A 63 -0.43 14.45 -12.96
N PHE A 64 0.36 14.06 -11.97
CA PHE A 64 1.50 14.86 -11.53
C PHE A 64 2.57 15.04 -12.60
N PHE A 65 2.86 13.96 -13.36
CA PHE A 65 3.87 13.96 -14.42
C PHE A 65 3.30 14.31 -15.82
N GLY A 66 1.99 14.35 -15.99
CA GLY A 66 1.34 14.60 -17.30
C GLY A 66 1.48 13.42 -18.26
N VAL A 67 1.32 12.21 -17.77
CA VAL A 67 1.42 10.95 -18.54
C VAL A 67 0.20 10.07 -18.27
N ASP A 68 -0.05 9.08 -19.12
CA ASP A 68 -1.14 8.14 -18.90
C ASP A 68 -0.86 7.17 -17.74
N TYR A 69 0.40 6.77 -17.59
CA TYR A 69 0.90 5.90 -16.53
C TYR A 69 2.41 6.10 -16.34
N VAL A 70 2.92 5.72 -15.19
CA VAL A 70 4.36 5.71 -14.90
C VAL A 70 4.94 4.36 -15.32
N GLU A 71 6.02 4.38 -16.11
CA GLU A 71 6.64 3.15 -16.61
C GLU A 71 7.04 2.20 -15.48
N ALA A 72 6.68 0.92 -15.63
CA ALA A 72 6.98 -0.10 -14.64
C ALA A 72 8.47 -0.10 -14.27
N GLY A 73 8.76 -0.28 -12.97
CA GLY A 73 10.12 -0.26 -12.44
C GLY A 73 10.63 1.13 -12.02
N THR A 74 9.78 2.14 -12.07
CA THR A 74 10.12 3.48 -11.54
C THR A 74 9.97 3.49 -10.03
N ALA A 75 11.05 3.83 -9.33
CA ALA A 75 11.07 3.99 -7.88
C ALA A 75 10.57 5.38 -7.48
N ILE A 76 9.55 5.44 -6.63
CA ILE A 76 9.03 6.69 -6.09
C ILE A 76 9.73 6.99 -4.78
N THR A 77 10.45 8.10 -4.75
CA THR A 77 11.32 8.50 -3.64
C THR A 77 10.65 9.51 -2.71
N ILE A 78 11.31 9.79 -1.58
CA ILE A 78 10.87 10.86 -0.66
C ILE A 78 10.85 12.22 -1.36
N GLU A 79 11.81 12.47 -2.26
CA GLU A 79 11.91 13.72 -3.03
C GLU A 79 10.71 13.88 -3.97
N ASP A 80 10.24 12.80 -4.58
CA ASP A 80 9.06 12.83 -5.45
C ASP A 80 7.80 13.15 -4.64
N ILE A 81 7.66 12.54 -3.46
CA ILE A 81 6.55 12.83 -2.53
C ILE A 81 6.58 14.29 -2.10
N LYS A 82 7.75 14.83 -1.71
CA LYS A 82 7.89 16.23 -1.30
C LYS A 82 7.57 17.21 -2.44
N LYS A 83 8.02 16.92 -3.66
CA LYS A 83 7.66 17.73 -4.84
C LYS A 83 6.15 17.69 -5.11
N TRP A 84 5.52 16.53 -4.92
CA TRP A 84 4.09 16.40 -5.04
C TRP A 84 3.35 17.21 -3.96
N GLU A 85 3.80 17.14 -2.68
CA GLU A 85 3.27 17.96 -1.57
C GLU A 85 3.31 19.46 -1.89
N GLU A 86 4.47 19.92 -2.38
CA GLU A 86 4.69 21.33 -2.72
C GLU A 86 3.77 21.78 -3.86
N LYS A 87 3.72 21.01 -4.97
CA LYS A 87 2.89 21.35 -6.13
C LYS A 87 1.40 21.43 -5.80
N ASN A 88 0.92 20.55 -4.91
CA ASN A 88 -0.50 20.47 -4.55
C ASN A 88 -0.87 21.27 -3.29
N ASN A 89 0.11 21.90 -2.62
CA ASN A 89 -0.06 22.57 -1.34
C ASN A 89 -0.77 21.70 -0.29
N ILE A 90 -0.38 20.43 -0.23
CA ILE A 90 -0.90 19.42 0.70
C ILE A 90 0.27 18.86 1.48
N LYS A 91 0.10 18.74 2.79
CA LYS A 91 1.07 18.08 3.64
C LYS A 91 0.53 16.76 4.16
N ILE A 92 1.27 15.70 3.90
CA ILE A 92 1.03 14.36 4.45
C ILE A 92 1.47 14.37 5.91
N GLY A 93 0.66 13.80 6.79
CA GLY A 93 0.93 13.84 8.22
C GLY A 93 0.25 12.73 9.01
N LYS A 94 0.18 12.98 10.30
CA LYS A 94 -0.27 12.02 11.29
C LYS A 94 -1.66 11.46 11.01
N GLY A 95 -1.75 10.13 10.97
CA GLY A 95 -3.00 9.42 10.79
C GLY A 95 -3.49 9.36 9.34
N ASP A 96 -2.74 9.91 8.38
CA ASP A 96 -3.12 9.85 6.98
C ASP A 96 -3.02 8.43 6.42
N ILE A 97 -3.88 8.16 5.47
CA ILE A 97 -3.89 6.96 4.62
C ILE A 97 -3.37 7.40 3.26
N LEU A 98 -2.12 7.05 2.97
CA LEU A 98 -1.41 7.50 1.78
C LEU A 98 -1.58 6.52 0.64
N LEU A 99 -2.29 6.90 -0.41
CA LEU A 99 -2.51 6.09 -1.61
C LEU A 99 -1.66 6.58 -2.77
N LEU A 100 -0.99 5.66 -3.44
CA LEU A 100 -0.16 5.90 -4.62
C LEU A 100 -0.84 5.33 -5.86
N ARG A 101 -1.22 6.18 -6.81
CA ARG A 101 -1.65 5.76 -8.13
C ARG A 101 -0.49 5.89 -9.12
N THR A 102 -0.10 4.78 -9.71
CA THR A 102 0.95 4.72 -10.75
C THR A 102 0.38 4.69 -12.16
N GLY A 103 -0.92 4.41 -12.31
CA GLY A 103 -1.57 4.16 -13.59
C GLY A 103 -1.38 2.73 -14.10
N ARG A 104 -1.07 1.77 -13.20
CA ARG A 104 -0.84 0.37 -13.55
C ARG A 104 -1.96 -0.24 -14.39
N TRP A 105 -3.21 0.06 -14.05
CA TRP A 105 -4.36 -0.49 -14.77
C TRP A 105 -4.49 0.09 -16.18
N VAL A 106 -4.14 1.38 -16.38
CA VAL A 106 -4.04 2.00 -17.69
C VAL A 106 -2.93 1.34 -18.51
N GLN A 107 -1.75 1.15 -17.92
CA GLN A 107 -0.64 0.45 -18.57
C GLN A 107 -1.03 -0.97 -19.00
N LEU A 108 -1.71 -1.72 -18.12
CA LEU A 108 -2.18 -3.07 -18.43
C LEU A 108 -3.16 -3.08 -19.62
N ARG A 109 -4.10 -2.14 -19.66
CA ARG A 109 -5.05 -2.01 -20.79
C ARG A 109 -4.38 -1.62 -22.09
N GLN A 110 -3.36 -0.77 -22.05
CA GLN A 110 -2.69 -0.27 -23.26
C GLN A 110 -1.61 -1.21 -23.78
N LYS A 111 -0.81 -1.82 -22.91
CA LYS A 111 0.35 -2.63 -23.28
C LYS A 111 0.15 -4.13 -23.10
N GLY A 112 -0.91 -4.55 -22.43
CA GLY A 112 -1.15 -5.94 -22.09
C GLY A 112 -0.40 -6.39 -20.84
N TYR A 113 -0.45 -7.69 -20.58
CA TYR A 113 0.14 -8.30 -19.39
C TYR A 113 1.66 -8.22 -19.37
N TRP A 114 2.23 -7.96 -18.21
CA TRP A 114 3.65 -8.16 -17.90
C TRP A 114 3.80 -8.82 -16.53
N GLU A 115 4.95 -9.40 -16.27
CA GLU A 115 5.24 -10.05 -14.99
C GLU A 115 5.54 -9.00 -13.90
N ILE A 116 4.51 -8.57 -13.17
CA ILE A 116 4.61 -7.53 -12.14
C ILE A 116 5.57 -7.90 -11.02
N THR A 117 5.78 -9.20 -10.77
CA THR A 117 6.74 -9.69 -9.78
C THR A 117 8.19 -9.46 -10.15
N LYS A 118 8.46 -9.08 -11.41
CA LYS A 118 9.80 -8.70 -11.90
C LYS A 118 9.96 -7.21 -12.06
N LYS A 119 8.88 -6.52 -12.46
CA LYS A 119 8.96 -5.11 -12.77
C LYS A 119 7.63 -4.40 -12.50
N ILE A 120 7.61 -3.51 -11.53
CA ILE A 120 6.46 -2.67 -11.21
C ILE A 120 6.93 -1.36 -10.57
N THR A 121 6.18 -0.28 -10.80
CA THR A 121 6.37 1.00 -10.13
C THR A 121 5.79 0.93 -8.72
N GLY A 122 6.49 1.50 -7.76
CA GLY A 122 6.06 1.57 -6.37
C GLY A 122 6.98 2.47 -5.56
N PHE A 123 6.79 2.51 -4.26
CA PHE A 123 7.65 3.27 -3.37
C PHE A 123 9.04 2.65 -3.26
N HIS A 124 10.06 3.50 -3.27
CA HIS A 124 11.39 3.10 -2.86
C HIS A 124 11.40 2.80 -1.34
N TYR A 125 12.17 1.81 -0.91
CA TYR A 125 12.19 1.39 0.50
C TYR A 125 12.53 2.52 1.48
N SER A 126 13.30 3.53 1.06
CA SER A 126 13.63 4.70 1.90
C SER A 126 12.42 5.51 2.34
N VAL A 127 11.28 5.37 1.64
CA VAL A 127 10.02 6.03 2.01
C VAL A 127 9.55 5.61 3.39
N ALA A 128 9.92 4.42 3.89
CA ALA A 128 9.59 3.97 5.24
C ALA A 128 10.01 4.99 6.33
N SER A 129 11.16 5.65 6.17
CA SER A 129 11.62 6.69 7.11
C SER A 129 10.72 7.92 7.09
N PHE A 130 10.24 8.34 5.92
CA PHE A 130 9.29 9.43 5.77
C PHE A 130 7.93 9.09 6.41
N LEU A 131 7.43 7.87 6.18
CA LEU A 131 6.17 7.40 6.76
C LEU A 131 6.21 7.44 8.29
N LYS A 132 7.33 6.98 8.87
CA LYS A 132 7.57 7.04 10.31
C LYS A 132 7.65 8.48 10.84
N GLU A 133 8.44 9.33 10.20
CA GLU A 133 8.59 10.76 10.59
C GLU A 133 7.25 11.49 10.60
N ARG A 134 6.37 11.15 9.67
CA ARG A 134 5.08 11.81 9.47
C ARG A 134 3.92 11.15 10.21
N ASP A 135 4.16 10.05 10.95
CA ASP A 135 3.11 9.27 11.61
C ASP A 135 1.97 8.85 10.65
N VAL A 136 2.31 8.48 9.43
CA VAL A 136 1.34 7.93 8.46
C VAL A 136 0.77 6.62 9.01
N ALA A 137 -0.54 6.44 8.91
CA ALA A 137 -1.21 5.28 9.51
C ALA A 137 -1.22 4.05 8.60
N VAL A 138 -1.38 4.25 7.29
CA VAL A 138 -1.55 3.19 6.29
C VAL A 138 -1.02 3.67 4.95
N ILE A 139 -0.46 2.78 4.15
CA ILE A 139 -0.16 3.04 2.75
C ILE A 139 -0.98 2.13 1.83
N GLY A 140 -1.12 2.55 0.58
CA GLY A 140 -1.72 1.72 -0.46
C GLY A 140 -1.23 2.09 -1.85
N CYS A 141 -1.37 1.15 -2.80
CA CYS A 141 -0.93 1.34 -4.18
C CYS A 141 -1.85 0.59 -5.16
N ASP A 142 -1.92 1.07 -6.40
CA ASP A 142 -2.57 0.34 -7.50
C ASP A 142 -1.74 -0.84 -8.03
N GLY A 143 -0.54 -1.02 -7.45
CA GLY A 143 0.37 -2.12 -7.69
C GLY A 143 0.64 -2.95 -6.45
N VAL A 144 1.90 -3.30 -6.28
CA VAL A 144 2.50 -3.87 -5.07
C VAL A 144 3.30 -2.73 -4.46
N SER A 145 2.96 -2.24 -3.31
CA SER A 145 3.54 -0.99 -2.76
C SER A 145 5.06 -0.85 -2.90
N ASP A 146 5.81 -1.95 -2.96
CA ASP A 146 7.23 -1.96 -3.36
C ASP A 146 7.44 -1.68 -4.85
N VAL A 147 8.53 -0.98 -5.18
CA VAL A 147 9.07 -0.98 -6.54
C VAL A 147 9.84 -2.28 -6.82
N TYR A 148 9.64 -2.86 -8.00
CA TYR A 148 10.49 -3.96 -8.48
C TYR A 148 11.24 -3.55 -9.76
N PRO A 149 12.55 -3.82 -9.83
CA PRO A 149 13.42 -4.33 -8.76
C PRO A 149 13.59 -3.32 -7.62
N SER A 150 13.73 -3.81 -6.39
CA SER A 150 13.87 -2.96 -5.18
C SER A 150 15.17 -2.13 -5.13
N GLY A 151 16.15 -2.50 -5.92
CA GLY A 151 17.50 -1.94 -5.86
C GLY A 151 18.37 -2.51 -4.73
N ILE A 152 17.83 -3.40 -3.89
CA ILE A 152 18.60 -4.09 -2.85
C ILE A 152 18.82 -5.54 -3.26
N GLU A 153 20.09 -5.95 -3.36
CA GLU A 153 20.43 -7.34 -3.60
C GLU A 153 19.85 -8.22 -2.48
N SER A 154 19.24 -9.34 -2.82
CA SER A 154 18.61 -10.30 -1.90
C SER A 154 17.30 -9.86 -1.21
N LYS A 155 16.82 -8.61 -1.36
CA LYS A 155 15.57 -8.16 -0.76
C LYS A 155 14.59 -7.65 -1.81
N LYS A 156 13.60 -8.46 -2.13
CA LYS A 156 12.56 -8.11 -3.11
C LYS A 156 11.54 -7.14 -2.50
N ASP A 157 10.96 -7.51 -1.38
CA ASP A 157 9.85 -6.81 -0.72
C ASP A 157 10.37 -5.95 0.43
N ALA A 158 11.32 -5.05 0.11
CA ALA A 158 12.06 -4.29 1.11
C ALA A 158 11.18 -3.27 1.86
N LEU A 159 10.23 -2.64 1.19
CA LEU A 159 9.30 -1.71 1.82
C LEU A 159 8.30 -2.47 2.69
N HIS A 160 7.72 -3.58 2.18
CA HIS A 160 6.80 -4.42 2.98
C HIS A 160 7.44 -4.83 4.30
N GLU A 161 8.68 -5.33 4.26
CA GLU A 161 9.39 -5.72 5.48
C GLU A 161 9.49 -4.55 6.47
N LEU A 162 9.94 -3.37 6.01
CA LEU A 162 10.07 -2.19 6.87
C LEU A 162 8.72 -1.70 7.41
N VAL A 163 7.69 -1.66 6.56
CA VAL A 163 6.39 -1.09 6.92
C VAL A 163 5.63 -2.03 7.85
N LEU A 164 5.57 -3.32 7.55
CA LEU A 164 4.84 -4.29 8.37
C LEU A 164 5.59 -4.66 9.64
N VAL A 165 6.92 -4.93 9.55
CA VAL A 165 7.69 -5.44 10.69
C VAL A 165 8.21 -4.32 11.59
N ASP A 166 8.72 -3.23 11.04
CA ASP A 166 9.32 -2.17 11.84
C ASP A 166 8.31 -1.08 12.24
N LEU A 167 7.33 -0.77 11.38
CA LEU A 167 6.35 0.29 11.65
C LEU A 167 5.00 -0.25 12.16
N GLY A 168 4.68 -1.53 11.95
CA GLY A 168 3.38 -2.11 12.31
C GLY A 168 2.22 -1.50 11.51
N MET A 169 2.48 -1.08 10.29
CA MET A 169 1.56 -0.36 9.43
C MET A 169 0.98 -1.31 8.38
N PRO A 170 -0.35 -1.49 8.28
CA PRO A 170 -0.99 -2.28 7.23
C PRO A 170 -0.78 -1.67 5.84
N ILE A 171 -0.88 -2.53 4.80
CA ILE A 171 -0.68 -2.14 3.41
C ILE A 171 -1.91 -2.53 2.59
N PHE A 172 -2.38 -1.63 1.71
CA PHE A 172 -3.34 -1.95 0.66
C PHE A 172 -2.61 -2.11 -0.67
N ASP A 173 -2.73 -3.28 -1.28
CA ASP A 173 -2.16 -3.54 -2.58
C ASP A 173 -3.22 -3.80 -3.64
N ASN A 174 -2.81 -3.62 -4.89
CA ASN A 174 -3.60 -3.91 -6.08
C ASN A 174 -4.93 -3.15 -6.14
N MET A 175 -4.95 -1.92 -5.62
CA MET A 175 -6.15 -1.07 -5.61
C MET A 175 -6.52 -0.62 -7.02
N ASP A 176 -7.82 -0.57 -7.32
CA ASP A 176 -8.29 0.17 -8.49
C ASP A 176 -8.55 1.62 -8.08
N LEU A 177 -7.65 2.51 -8.48
CA LEU A 177 -7.68 3.94 -8.13
C LEU A 177 -8.09 4.82 -9.32
N ASP A 178 -8.45 4.25 -10.46
CA ASP A 178 -8.71 5.02 -11.69
C ASP A 178 -9.97 5.89 -11.55
N GLU A 179 -11.08 5.33 -11.05
CA GLU A 179 -12.31 6.10 -10.83
C GLU A 179 -12.14 7.16 -9.73
N LEU A 180 -11.47 6.80 -8.63
CA LEU A 180 -11.16 7.76 -7.57
C LEU A 180 -10.33 8.93 -8.09
N SER A 181 -9.31 8.64 -8.90
CA SER A 181 -8.47 9.66 -9.54
C SER A 181 -9.30 10.63 -10.37
N ALA A 182 -10.16 10.10 -11.26
CA ALA A 182 -11.00 10.91 -12.14
C ALA A 182 -11.93 11.85 -11.34
N HIS A 183 -12.62 11.32 -10.32
CA HIS A 183 -13.51 12.12 -9.49
C HIS A 183 -12.79 13.19 -8.66
N LEU A 184 -11.64 12.85 -8.07
CA LEU A 184 -10.87 13.82 -7.31
C LEU A 184 -10.31 14.94 -8.20
N ASP A 185 -9.95 14.61 -9.45
CA ASP A 185 -9.49 15.60 -10.42
C ASP A 185 -10.61 16.57 -10.83
N GLU A 186 -11.82 16.05 -11.14
CA GLU A 186 -13.01 16.85 -11.42
C GLU A 186 -13.35 17.82 -10.27
N LEU A 187 -13.17 17.38 -9.01
CA LEU A 187 -13.42 18.18 -7.81
C LEU A 187 -12.27 19.12 -7.43
N GLY A 188 -11.14 19.03 -8.12
CA GLY A 188 -9.92 19.78 -7.76
C GLY A 188 -9.36 19.37 -6.39
N ARG A 189 -9.60 18.13 -5.94
CA ARG A 189 -9.19 17.61 -4.63
C ARG A 189 -8.13 16.52 -4.79
N LYS A 190 -7.39 16.30 -3.71
CA LYS A 190 -6.44 15.18 -3.58
C LYS A 190 -6.63 14.45 -2.26
N THR A 191 -7.62 14.87 -1.47
CA THR A 191 -7.94 14.31 -0.15
C THR A 191 -9.41 13.99 -0.04
N PHE A 192 -9.73 12.99 0.76
CA PHE A 192 -11.09 12.47 0.98
C PHE A 192 -11.15 11.74 2.32
N MET A 193 -12.33 11.36 2.79
CA MET A 193 -12.48 10.44 3.90
C MET A 193 -12.33 9.01 3.36
N PHE A 194 -11.37 8.27 3.88
CA PHE A 194 -11.16 6.85 3.56
C PHE A 194 -11.80 5.97 4.63
N VAL A 195 -12.53 4.95 4.20
CA VAL A 195 -13.15 3.96 5.08
C VAL A 195 -12.89 2.56 4.53
N ALA A 196 -12.36 1.67 5.37
CA ALA A 196 -12.18 0.27 5.03
C ALA A 196 -12.37 -0.60 6.27
N ASN A 197 -13.14 -1.66 6.14
CA ASN A 197 -13.38 -2.62 7.21
C ASN A 197 -13.16 -4.04 6.69
N PRO A 198 -12.04 -4.68 7.03
CA PRO A 198 -11.73 -6.01 6.55
C PRO A 198 -12.61 -7.07 7.20
N LEU A 199 -12.71 -8.21 6.56
CA LEU A 199 -13.32 -9.41 7.13
C LEU A 199 -12.54 -9.85 8.37
N LYS A 200 -13.25 -10.21 9.45
CA LYS A 200 -12.65 -10.69 10.69
C LYS A 200 -12.27 -12.17 10.59
N ILE A 201 -11.35 -12.48 9.71
CA ILE A 201 -10.84 -13.84 9.52
C ILE A 201 -9.71 -14.05 10.52
N LYS A 202 -9.95 -14.83 11.55
CA LYS A 202 -9.02 -15.05 12.65
C LYS A 202 -7.66 -15.54 12.14
N GLY A 203 -6.60 -14.88 12.56
CA GLY A 203 -5.22 -15.21 12.25
C GLY A 203 -4.84 -15.11 10.76
N ALA A 204 -5.70 -14.55 9.92
CA ALA A 204 -5.36 -14.33 8.52
C ALA A 204 -4.36 -13.19 8.35
N THR A 205 -3.44 -13.37 7.39
CA THR A 205 -2.39 -12.39 7.10
C THR A 205 -2.83 -11.30 6.13
N GLY A 206 -4.03 -11.39 5.59
CA GLY A 206 -4.62 -10.44 4.68
C GLY A 206 -6.05 -10.84 4.30
N ALA A 207 -6.75 -9.93 3.64
CA ALA A 207 -8.11 -10.17 3.14
C ALA A 207 -8.39 -9.32 1.90
N PRO A 208 -9.20 -9.85 0.94
CA PRO A 208 -9.84 -9.00 -0.06
C PRO A 208 -10.69 -7.94 0.64
N ILE A 209 -10.68 -6.73 0.10
CA ILE A 209 -11.39 -5.62 0.73
C ILE A 209 -11.88 -4.64 -0.34
N ASN A 210 -12.99 -3.97 -0.04
CA ASN A 210 -13.56 -2.92 -0.89
C ASN A 210 -13.61 -1.59 -0.12
N PRO A 211 -12.53 -0.79 -0.15
CA PRO A 211 -12.49 0.50 0.52
C PRO A 211 -13.47 1.50 -0.11
N VAL A 212 -13.94 2.45 0.69
CA VAL A 212 -14.84 3.51 0.26
C VAL A 212 -14.17 4.87 0.45
N ALA A 213 -14.24 5.71 -0.60
CA ALA A 213 -13.86 7.12 -0.54
C ALA A 213 -15.13 7.98 -0.46
N ILE A 214 -15.14 8.93 0.47
CA ILE A 214 -16.25 9.89 0.68
C ILE A 214 -15.67 11.30 0.56
N TYR A 215 -16.21 12.13 -0.34
CA TYR A 215 -15.70 13.45 -0.70
C TYR A 215 -16.80 14.48 -0.97
#